data_82bc84e124c7210e06d94f2a1b2ca808
#
_entry.id   82bc84e124c7210e06d94f2a1b2ca808
#
_cell.length_a   1.000
_cell.length_b   1.000
_cell.length_c   1.000
_cell.angle_alpha   90.00
_cell.angle_beta   90.00
_cell.angle_gamma   90.00
#
_symmetry.space_group_name_H-M   'P 1'
#
loop_
_entity.id
_entity.type
_entity.pdbx_description
1 polymer ?
#
loop_
_entity_poly.entity_id
_entity_poly.type
_entity_poly.pdbx_seq_one_letter_code
_entity_poly.pdbx_strand_id
1 'polypeptide(L)'
;DIAPAQMVVDACRLADDAIDFSQYDDDNDGVIDNVFVFFAGNDEADGGGEDCIWSHAWAVYSGAGYNVNLDGKRLDRYACTSELSKLVSGDGSSDSLAGIGTFCHEYSHTFGLPDFYDTDYEESGGEAAGLWYWTALMDGGNQNMNGYVPPYFNAIEREILGLCTPVTISKDGTYTLEPIHKNGQAYRIDTDNEDEYYLIECR
;
A
#
# COMPACT_ATOMS: atom_id res chain seq x y z
N ASP A 1 6.28 -18.69 -16.51
CA ASP A 1 6.23 -18.11 -15.15
C ASP A 1 6.61 -16.65 -15.24
N ILE A 2 5.71 -15.77 -14.81
CA ILE A 2 5.98 -14.34 -14.69
C ILE A 2 6.85 -14.16 -13.44
N ALA A 3 7.95 -13.44 -13.58
CA ALA A 3 8.88 -13.15 -12.48
C ALA A 3 8.91 -11.65 -12.20
N PRO A 4 7.91 -11.08 -11.47
CA PRO A 4 7.80 -9.65 -11.26
C PRO A 4 9.05 -9.02 -10.63
N ALA A 5 9.66 -9.69 -9.65
CA ALA A 5 10.91 -9.22 -9.04
C ALA A 5 12.04 -9.10 -10.07
N GLN A 6 12.11 -10.01 -11.07
CA GLN A 6 13.10 -9.92 -12.13
C GLN A 6 12.83 -8.73 -13.05
N MET A 7 11.55 -8.45 -13.36
CA MET A 7 11.17 -7.23 -14.10
C MET A 7 11.68 -5.97 -13.40
N VAL A 8 11.48 -5.87 -12.08
CA VAL A 8 11.96 -4.72 -11.29
C VAL A 8 13.49 -4.62 -11.33
N VAL A 9 14.19 -5.73 -11.18
CA VAL A 9 15.67 -5.77 -11.28
C VAL A 9 16.14 -5.31 -12.65
N ASP A 10 15.49 -5.77 -13.72
CA ASP A 10 15.87 -5.40 -15.08
C ASP A 10 15.55 -3.92 -15.36
N ALA A 11 14.43 -3.41 -14.86
CA ALA A 11 14.09 -2.00 -14.95
C ALA A 11 15.12 -1.11 -14.24
N CYS A 12 15.52 -1.47 -13.02
CA CYS A 12 16.55 -0.75 -12.27
C CYS A 12 17.91 -0.78 -12.99
N ARG A 13 18.33 -1.93 -13.52
CA ARG A 13 19.58 -2.05 -14.29
C ARG A 13 19.56 -1.23 -15.57
N LEU A 14 18.42 -1.12 -16.25
CA LEU A 14 18.28 -0.27 -17.42
C LEU A 14 18.35 1.23 -17.08
N ALA A 15 17.95 1.58 -15.88
CA ALA A 15 17.98 2.96 -15.38
C ALA A 15 19.32 3.37 -14.75
N ASP A 16 20.21 2.42 -14.45
CA ASP A 16 21.46 2.59 -13.69
C ASP A 16 22.38 3.66 -14.27
N ASP A 17 22.50 3.75 -15.60
CA ASP A 17 23.29 4.79 -16.27
C ASP A 17 22.70 6.21 -16.11
N ALA A 18 21.44 6.33 -15.76
CA ALA A 18 20.71 7.61 -15.65
C ALA A 18 20.35 7.99 -14.22
N ILE A 19 20.34 7.04 -13.30
CA ILE A 19 19.96 7.20 -11.90
C ILE A 19 21.11 6.75 -11.01
N ASP A 20 21.59 7.64 -10.16
CA ASP A 20 22.54 7.30 -9.09
C ASP A 20 21.72 6.80 -7.87
N PHE A 21 21.61 5.48 -7.74
CA PHE A 21 20.84 4.83 -6.68
C PHE A 21 21.43 5.08 -5.28
N SER A 22 22.70 5.49 -5.17
CA SER A 22 23.29 5.82 -3.88
C SER A 22 22.63 7.02 -3.18
N GLN A 23 21.86 7.83 -3.94
CA GLN A 23 21.13 8.99 -3.42
C GLN A 23 19.80 8.65 -2.76
N TYR A 24 19.37 7.39 -2.82
CA TYR A 24 18.08 6.91 -2.31
C TYR A 24 18.24 5.94 -1.13
N ASP A 25 19.10 6.30 -0.19
CA ASP A 25 19.37 5.63 1.08
C ASP A 25 19.51 6.72 2.15
N ASP A 26 18.37 7.30 2.55
CA ASP A 26 18.32 8.50 3.41
C ASP A 26 18.76 8.21 4.85
N ASP A 27 18.50 6.99 5.35
CA ASP A 27 18.87 6.56 6.70
C ASP A 27 20.27 5.95 6.79
N ASN A 28 20.94 5.77 5.66
CA ASN A 28 22.30 5.23 5.51
C ASN A 28 22.45 3.78 6.02
N ASP A 29 21.45 2.95 5.84
CA ASP A 29 21.50 1.53 6.20
C ASP A 29 22.12 0.64 5.10
N GLY A 30 22.42 1.21 3.93
CA GLY A 30 23.01 0.53 2.79
C GLY A 30 21.98 -0.11 1.86
N VAL A 31 20.70 0.19 2.05
CA VAL A 31 19.59 -0.28 1.23
C VAL A 31 18.96 0.90 0.51
N ILE A 32 18.50 0.68 -0.72
CA ILE A 32 17.68 1.66 -1.44
C ILE A 32 16.31 1.69 -0.74
N ASP A 33 15.88 2.87 -0.25
CA ASP A 33 14.68 3.05 0.56
C ASP A 33 13.43 2.47 -0.10
N ASN A 34 13.26 2.74 -1.39
CA ASN A 34 12.11 2.26 -2.14
C ASN A 34 12.30 2.33 -3.65
N VAL A 35 11.70 1.40 -4.35
CA VAL A 35 11.53 1.43 -5.81
C VAL A 35 10.09 1.15 -6.15
N PHE A 36 9.51 2.01 -7.00
CA PHE A 36 8.19 1.78 -7.57
C PHE A 36 8.27 1.65 -9.09
N VAL A 37 7.64 0.61 -9.64
CA VAL A 37 7.62 0.35 -11.08
C VAL A 37 6.19 0.38 -11.60
N PHE A 38 5.92 1.28 -12.55
CA PHE A 38 4.72 1.21 -13.36
C PHE A 38 5.03 0.34 -14.59
N PHE A 39 4.39 -0.83 -14.68
CA PHE A 39 4.57 -1.69 -15.83
C PHE A 39 3.49 -1.43 -16.89
N ALA A 40 3.86 -1.62 -18.17
CA ALA A 40 2.96 -1.43 -19.29
C ALA A 40 1.89 -2.52 -19.32
N GLY A 41 0.68 -2.15 -19.72
CA GLY A 41 -0.45 -3.08 -19.88
C GLY A 41 -1.36 -3.14 -18.67
N ASN A 42 -2.11 -4.24 -18.56
CA ASN A 42 -3.14 -4.43 -17.55
C ASN A 42 -2.65 -5.21 -16.34
N ASP A 43 -3.35 -5.05 -15.23
CA ASP A 43 -3.21 -5.80 -14.01
C ASP A 43 -4.05 -7.09 -14.03
N GLU A 44 -3.52 -8.17 -13.50
CA GLU A 44 -4.27 -9.42 -13.32
C GLU A 44 -5.52 -9.20 -12.44
N ALA A 45 -5.36 -8.52 -11.30
CA ALA A 45 -6.44 -8.21 -10.36
C ALA A 45 -7.54 -7.34 -10.97
N ASP A 46 -7.17 -6.49 -11.94
CA ASP A 46 -8.09 -5.56 -12.62
C ASP A 46 -8.65 -6.12 -13.93
N GLY A 47 -8.63 -7.44 -14.10
CA GLY A 47 -9.23 -8.13 -15.23
C GLY A 47 -8.30 -8.31 -16.44
N GLY A 48 -7.00 -8.13 -16.29
CA GLY A 48 -5.99 -8.35 -17.33
C GLY A 48 -5.83 -9.80 -17.75
N GLY A 49 -6.14 -10.73 -16.83
CA GLY A 49 -6.01 -12.17 -17.04
C GLY A 49 -4.71 -12.75 -16.49
N GLU A 50 -4.63 -14.08 -16.44
CA GLU A 50 -3.55 -14.88 -15.79
C GLU A 50 -2.13 -14.62 -16.34
N ASP A 51 -2.03 -14.04 -17.52
CA ASP A 51 -0.75 -13.69 -18.14
C ASP A 51 -0.26 -12.28 -17.77
N CYS A 52 -1.03 -11.54 -16.96
CA CYS A 52 -0.66 -10.23 -16.48
C CYS A 52 -0.01 -10.32 -15.09
N ILE A 53 0.75 -9.30 -14.73
CA ILE A 53 1.31 -9.17 -13.38
C ILE A 53 0.20 -8.65 -12.45
N TRP A 54 0.07 -9.26 -11.28
CA TRP A 54 -0.71 -8.70 -10.18
C TRP A 54 0.06 -7.55 -9.53
N SER A 55 -0.55 -6.39 -9.33
CA SER A 55 0.04 -5.29 -8.57
C SER A 55 0.37 -5.75 -7.16
N HIS A 56 1.56 -5.44 -6.67
CA HIS A 56 2.00 -5.90 -5.34
C HIS A 56 3.21 -5.13 -4.83
N ALA A 57 3.45 -5.24 -3.53
CA ALA A 57 4.70 -4.87 -2.88
C ALA A 57 5.41 -6.14 -2.37
N TRP A 58 6.74 -6.22 -2.59
CA TRP A 58 7.52 -7.38 -2.18
C TRP A 58 8.99 -7.03 -1.96
N ALA A 59 9.80 -8.07 -1.70
CA ALA A 59 11.26 -7.96 -1.60
C ALA A 59 11.94 -8.66 -2.78
N VAL A 60 12.96 -8.01 -3.36
CA VAL A 60 13.72 -8.53 -4.50
C VAL A 60 14.34 -9.89 -4.18
N TYR A 61 14.96 -10.04 -3.01
CA TYR A 61 15.55 -11.33 -2.63
C TYR A 61 14.52 -12.46 -2.59
N SER A 62 13.35 -12.20 -2.03
CA SER A 62 12.28 -13.22 -1.92
C SER A 62 11.71 -13.62 -3.27
N GLY A 63 11.60 -12.68 -4.20
CA GLY A 63 11.02 -12.94 -5.51
C GLY A 63 12.03 -13.42 -6.56
N ALA A 64 13.25 -12.86 -6.58
CA ALA A 64 14.28 -13.19 -7.56
C ALA A 64 15.28 -14.26 -7.07
N GLY A 65 15.38 -14.46 -5.75
CA GLY A 65 16.27 -15.48 -5.16
C GLY A 65 17.73 -15.06 -5.01
N TYR A 66 18.07 -13.79 -5.30
CA TYR A 66 19.43 -13.27 -5.17
C TYR A 66 19.44 -11.77 -4.81
N ASN A 67 20.54 -11.32 -4.22
CA ASN A 67 20.74 -9.90 -3.90
C ASN A 67 21.20 -9.12 -5.14
N VAL A 68 20.70 -7.90 -5.27
CA VAL A 68 21.07 -6.95 -6.31
C VAL A 68 21.65 -5.69 -5.64
N ASN A 69 22.78 -5.21 -6.13
CA ASN A 69 23.38 -3.95 -5.67
C ASN A 69 23.55 -3.01 -6.87
N LEU A 70 23.17 -1.76 -6.69
CA LEU A 70 23.29 -0.67 -7.64
C LEU A 70 23.97 0.50 -6.90
N ASP A 71 25.02 1.06 -7.45
CA ASP A 71 25.81 2.16 -6.84
C ASP A 71 26.23 1.93 -5.38
N GLY A 72 26.50 0.64 -5.04
CA GLY A 72 26.89 0.25 -3.68
C GLY A 72 25.78 0.11 -2.68
N LYS A 73 24.51 0.28 -3.09
CA LYS A 73 23.31 0.08 -2.28
C LYS A 73 22.55 -1.18 -2.70
N ARG A 74 21.96 -1.87 -1.74
CA ARG A 74 21.16 -3.07 -1.99
C ARG A 74 19.76 -2.69 -2.43
N LEU A 75 19.30 -3.20 -3.56
CA LEU A 75 17.90 -3.17 -3.97
C LEU A 75 17.15 -4.26 -3.21
N ASP A 76 16.19 -3.88 -2.40
CA ASP A 76 15.45 -4.82 -1.55
C ASP A 76 13.94 -4.68 -1.71
N ARG A 77 13.33 -3.65 -1.15
CA ARG A 77 11.89 -3.44 -1.25
C ARG A 77 11.49 -2.82 -2.56
N TYR A 78 10.41 -3.29 -3.11
CA TYR A 78 9.78 -2.68 -4.27
C TYR A 78 8.27 -2.78 -4.18
N ALA A 79 7.59 -1.92 -4.93
CA ALA A 79 6.20 -2.08 -5.29
C ALA A 79 6.00 -1.85 -6.78
N CYS A 80 4.95 -2.40 -7.35
CA CYS A 80 4.63 -2.22 -8.76
C CYS A 80 3.12 -2.20 -8.98
N THR A 81 2.71 -1.51 -10.05
CA THR A 81 1.33 -1.51 -10.54
C THR A 81 1.31 -1.31 -12.06
N SER A 82 0.18 -1.61 -12.67
CA SER A 82 -0.03 -1.43 -14.10
C SER A 82 -0.29 0.03 -14.47
N GLU A 83 -0.05 0.38 -15.73
CA GLU A 83 -0.50 1.64 -16.31
C GLU A 83 -1.98 1.63 -16.70
N LEU A 84 -2.54 0.45 -16.99
CA LEU A 84 -3.90 0.27 -17.47
C LEU A 84 -4.75 -0.58 -16.54
N SER A 85 -6.05 -0.30 -16.50
CA SER A 85 -7.05 -1.09 -15.78
C SER A 85 -8.29 -1.30 -16.64
N LYS A 86 -8.86 -2.49 -16.59
CA LYS A 86 -10.14 -2.83 -17.22
C LYS A 86 -11.35 -2.52 -16.34
N LEU A 87 -11.15 -2.27 -15.05
CA LEU A 87 -12.25 -1.93 -14.13
C LEU A 87 -12.93 -0.62 -14.48
N VAL A 88 -12.21 0.30 -15.11
CA VAL A 88 -12.72 1.62 -15.47
C VAL A 88 -13.87 1.57 -16.46
N SER A 89 -13.85 0.62 -17.40
CA SER A 89 -14.90 0.46 -18.42
C SER A 89 -16.20 -0.16 -17.87
N GLY A 90 -16.16 -0.72 -16.64
CA GLY A 90 -17.32 -1.36 -16.00
C GLY A 90 -17.79 -2.66 -16.64
N ASP A 91 -17.46 -2.92 -17.89
CA ASP A 91 -17.76 -4.15 -18.62
C ASP A 91 -16.49 -4.91 -19.06
N GLY A 92 -15.32 -4.40 -18.69
CA GLY A 92 -14.03 -5.00 -19.03
C GLY A 92 -13.67 -4.91 -20.53
N SER A 93 -14.38 -4.12 -21.31
CA SER A 93 -14.27 -4.10 -22.77
C SER A 93 -13.17 -3.20 -23.30
N SER A 94 -12.69 -2.25 -22.50
CA SER A 94 -11.66 -1.30 -22.93
C SER A 94 -10.63 -1.04 -21.85
N ASP A 95 -9.38 -0.92 -22.27
CA ASP A 95 -8.29 -0.50 -21.40
C ASP A 95 -8.38 1.02 -21.16
N SER A 96 -8.20 1.43 -19.93
CA SER A 96 -8.13 2.83 -19.52
C SER A 96 -6.93 3.03 -18.60
N LEU A 97 -6.47 4.26 -18.43
CA LEU A 97 -5.41 4.53 -17.46
C LEU A 97 -5.89 4.09 -16.07
N ALA A 98 -5.05 3.38 -15.37
CA ALA A 98 -5.31 2.98 -13.99
C ALA A 98 -5.46 4.21 -13.09
N GLY A 99 -6.32 4.11 -12.08
CA GLY A 99 -6.40 5.11 -11.02
C GLY A 99 -5.18 5.05 -10.09
N ILE A 100 -5.02 6.05 -9.24
CA ILE A 100 -3.89 6.12 -8.30
C ILE A 100 -4.07 5.24 -7.05
N GLY A 101 -5.24 4.62 -6.88
CA GLY A 101 -5.58 3.91 -5.65
C GLY A 101 -4.68 2.71 -5.39
N THR A 102 -4.50 1.83 -6.39
CA THR A 102 -3.60 0.69 -6.30
C THR A 102 -2.15 1.13 -6.09
N PHE A 103 -1.70 2.18 -6.80
CA PHE A 103 -0.39 2.79 -6.52
C PHE A 103 -0.24 3.19 -5.05
N CYS A 104 -1.21 3.93 -4.51
CA CYS A 104 -1.17 4.38 -3.12
C CYS A 104 -1.17 3.20 -2.13
N HIS A 105 -1.93 2.15 -2.41
CA HIS A 105 -2.00 0.94 -1.59
C HIS A 105 -0.64 0.22 -1.57
N GLU A 106 -0.14 -0.18 -2.73
CA GLU A 106 1.13 -0.93 -2.84
C GLU A 106 2.33 -0.11 -2.33
N TYR A 107 2.33 1.18 -2.60
CA TYR A 107 3.38 2.05 -2.08
C TYR A 107 3.34 2.15 -0.55
N SER A 108 2.15 2.11 0.06
CA SER A 108 1.99 2.16 1.51
C SER A 108 2.52 0.92 2.22
N HIS A 109 2.52 -0.25 1.58
CA HIS A 109 3.19 -1.44 2.10
C HIS A 109 4.69 -1.24 2.31
N THR A 110 5.33 -0.44 1.46
CA THR A 110 6.77 -0.17 1.57
C THR A 110 7.10 0.66 2.82
N PHE A 111 6.13 1.37 3.38
CA PHE A 111 6.24 2.06 4.68
C PHE A 111 5.87 1.17 5.88
N GLY A 112 5.50 -0.09 5.65
CA GLY A 112 5.19 -1.06 6.69
C GLY A 112 3.71 -1.19 7.05
N LEU A 113 2.79 -0.62 6.28
CA LEU A 113 1.36 -0.89 6.46
C LEU A 113 1.02 -2.29 5.97
N PRO A 114 0.32 -3.11 6.77
CA PRO A 114 -0.24 -4.38 6.32
C PRO A 114 -1.55 -4.17 5.57
N ASP A 115 -2.02 -5.21 4.89
CA ASP A 115 -3.41 -5.28 4.44
C ASP A 115 -4.37 -5.30 5.64
N PHE A 116 -5.53 -4.67 5.49
CA PHE A 116 -6.59 -4.63 6.49
C PHE A 116 -7.80 -5.48 6.09
N TYR A 117 -7.67 -6.25 5.03
CA TYR A 117 -8.60 -7.31 4.68
C TYR A 117 -8.00 -8.67 5.03
N ASP A 118 -8.82 -9.70 5.03
CA ASP A 118 -8.42 -11.06 5.28
C ASP A 118 -7.58 -11.60 4.11
N THR A 119 -6.30 -11.83 4.36
CA THR A 119 -5.34 -12.28 3.33
C THR A 119 -5.21 -13.79 3.23
N ASP A 120 -5.78 -14.55 4.18
CA ASP A 120 -5.78 -16.01 4.16
C ASP A 120 -7.17 -16.62 3.89
N TYR A 121 -8.15 -15.76 3.66
CA TYR A 121 -9.53 -16.10 3.30
C TYR A 121 -10.21 -17.02 4.34
N GLU A 122 -10.35 -18.30 4.06
CA GLU A 122 -11.07 -19.24 4.92
C GLU A 122 -10.16 -20.02 5.89
N GLU A 123 -8.85 -19.79 5.86
CA GLU A 123 -7.89 -20.62 6.60
C GLU A 123 -7.91 -20.34 8.12
N SER A 124 -7.98 -19.08 8.53
CA SER A 124 -7.97 -18.70 9.95
C SER A 124 -9.19 -17.89 10.36
N GLY A 125 -10.23 -18.56 10.81
CA GLY A 125 -11.41 -17.88 11.39
C GLY A 125 -12.52 -17.56 10.42
N GLY A 126 -12.44 -18.02 9.17
CA GLY A 126 -13.42 -17.80 8.13
C GLY A 126 -13.25 -16.45 7.43
N GLU A 127 -13.92 -16.31 6.30
CA GLU A 127 -13.85 -15.13 5.46
C GLU A 127 -14.31 -13.87 6.20
N ALA A 128 -13.39 -12.96 6.45
CA ALA A 128 -13.64 -11.63 6.94
C ALA A 128 -13.33 -10.62 5.82
N ALA A 129 -14.30 -10.35 4.97
CA ALA A 129 -14.17 -9.30 3.97
C ALA A 129 -13.99 -7.96 4.68
N GLY A 130 -12.81 -7.37 4.55
CA GLY A 130 -12.35 -6.05 4.97
C GLY A 130 -13.13 -5.32 6.05
N LEU A 131 -12.53 -5.18 7.21
CA LEU A 131 -13.17 -4.54 8.38
C LEU A 131 -13.53 -3.07 8.12
N TRP A 132 -12.77 -2.38 7.28
CA TRP A 132 -12.98 -0.96 6.97
C TRP A 132 -13.39 -0.72 5.52
N TYR A 133 -13.21 -1.73 4.67
CA TYR A 133 -13.58 -1.77 3.26
C TYR A 133 -13.28 -0.45 2.54
N TRP A 134 -14.32 0.28 2.07
CA TRP A 134 -14.15 1.52 1.31
C TRP A 134 -13.55 2.70 2.08
N THR A 135 -13.37 2.59 3.38
CA THR A 135 -12.87 3.67 4.23
C THR A 135 -11.38 3.55 4.56
N ALA A 136 -10.74 2.44 4.28
CA ALA A 136 -9.31 2.24 4.47
C ALA A 136 -8.59 2.10 3.13
N LEU A 137 -7.44 2.76 3.00
CA LEU A 137 -6.59 2.62 1.81
C LEU A 137 -6.03 1.20 1.71
N MET A 138 -5.63 0.63 2.86
CA MET A 138 -5.07 -0.72 2.95
C MET A 138 -6.13 -1.83 2.95
N ASP A 139 -7.35 -1.51 2.55
CA ASP A 139 -8.48 -2.39 2.31
C ASP A 139 -9.10 -2.01 0.95
N GLY A 140 -10.37 -2.26 0.71
CA GLY A 140 -11.07 -1.97 -0.55
C GLY A 140 -11.17 -0.48 -0.93
N GLY A 141 -10.73 0.44 -0.05
CA GLY A 141 -10.74 1.87 -0.34
C GLY A 141 -9.85 2.29 -1.52
N ASN A 142 -8.80 1.52 -1.81
CA ASN A 142 -7.96 1.73 -2.98
C ASN A 142 -8.76 1.68 -4.30
N GLN A 143 -9.87 0.95 -4.33
CA GLN A 143 -10.76 0.79 -5.49
C GLN A 143 -11.86 1.88 -5.60
N ASN A 144 -11.92 2.83 -4.66
CA ASN A 144 -12.95 3.87 -4.70
C ASN A 144 -12.95 4.63 -6.03
N MET A 145 -14.13 4.75 -6.65
CA MET A 145 -14.30 5.36 -7.97
C MET A 145 -13.36 4.75 -9.03
N ASN A 146 -13.25 3.41 -9.03
CA ASN A 146 -12.32 2.66 -9.90
C ASN A 146 -10.85 3.09 -9.70
N GLY A 147 -10.46 3.32 -8.46
CA GLY A 147 -9.10 3.71 -8.08
C GLY A 147 -8.77 5.19 -8.27
N TYR A 148 -9.69 6.02 -8.78
CA TYR A 148 -9.40 7.44 -9.01
C TYR A 148 -9.47 8.31 -7.76
N VAL A 149 -10.18 7.87 -6.71
CA VAL A 149 -10.39 8.66 -5.49
C VAL A 149 -10.17 7.79 -4.25
N PRO A 150 -8.94 7.33 -4.01
CA PRO A 150 -8.64 6.58 -2.80
C PRO A 150 -8.85 7.45 -1.56
N PRO A 151 -9.21 6.86 -0.40
CA PRO A 151 -9.38 7.62 0.83
C PRO A 151 -8.02 8.09 1.38
N TYR A 152 -8.06 9.10 2.22
CA TYR A 152 -6.93 9.43 3.09
C TYR A 152 -6.70 8.29 4.09
N PHE A 153 -5.47 8.13 4.55
CA PHE A 153 -5.15 7.24 5.66
C PHE A 153 -6.09 7.49 6.84
N ASN A 154 -6.67 6.42 7.36
CA ASN A 154 -7.48 6.46 8.58
C ASN A 154 -6.61 6.56 9.84
N ALA A 155 -7.23 6.61 11.02
CA ALA A 155 -6.52 6.82 12.28
C ALA A 155 -5.52 5.70 12.59
N ILE A 156 -5.87 4.43 12.30
CA ILE A 156 -4.97 3.30 12.56
C ILE A 156 -3.81 3.26 11.57
N GLU A 157 -4.06 3.52 10.28
CA GLU A 157 -3.00 3.63 9.27
C GLU A 157 -2.00 4.73 9.66
N ARG A 158 -2.50 5.88 10.11
CA ARG A 158 -1.66 7.00 10.58
C ARG A 158 -0.91 6.69 11.87
N GLU A 159 -1.52 5.96 12.80
CA GLU A 159 -0.88 5.55 14.06
C GLU A 159 0.29 4.60 13.77
N ILE A 160 0.08 3.59 12.93
CA ILE A 160 1.13 2.64 12.50
C ILE A 160 2.30 3.37 11.83
N LEU A 161 2.01 4.33 10.96
CA LEU A 161 3.02 5.15 10.27
C LEU A 161 3.67 6.21 11.16
N GLY A 162 3.23 6.38 12.40
CA GLY A 162 3.73 7.43 13.28
C GLY A 162 3.29 8.85 12.89
N LEU A 163 2.32 8.99 11.99
CA LEU A 163 1.77 10.27 11.52
C LEU A 163 0.71 10.86 12.46
N CYS A 164 0.20 10.06 13.39
CA CYS A 164 -0.78 10.45 14.39
C CYS A 164 -0.45 9.77 15.70
N THR A 165 -0.55 10.53 16.79
CA THR A 165 -0.60 9.97 18.16
C THR A 165 -2.00 10.27 18.69
N PRO A 166 -2.91 9.30 18.74
CA PRO A 166 -4.27 9.53 19.21
C PRO A 166 -4.28 10.03 20.65
N VAL A 167 -5.16 10.97 20.94
CA VAL A 167 -5.32 11.52 22.30
C VAL A 167 -6.24 10.62 23.12
N THR A 168 -5.75 10.06 24.21
CA THR A 168 -6.56 9.18 25.06
C THR A 168 -7.63 9.97 25.83
N ILE A 169 -8.88 9.57 25.66
CA ILE A 169 -10.03 10.07 26.44
C ILE A 169 -10.13 9.23 27.71
N SER A 170 -9.86 9.84 28.86
CA SER A 170 -9.92 9.18 30.19
C SER A 170 -11.08 9.65 31.08
N LYS A 171 -11.92 10.56 30.59
CA LYS A 171 -13.03 11.15 31.39
C LYS A 171 -14.24 11.40 30.48
N ASP A 172 -15.41 11.36 31.09
CA ASP A 172 -16.65 11.79 30.45
C ASP A 172 -16.57 13.28 30.08
N GLY A 173 -17.06 13.62 28.90
CA GLY A 173 -17.01 15.00 28.42
C GLY A 173 -17.54 15.15 26.99
N THR A 174 -17.45 16.37 26.51
CA THR A 174 -17.70 16.69 25.10
C THR A 174 -16.35 16.97 24.44
N TYR A 175 -16.08 16.23 23.38
CA TYR A 175 -14.84 16.32 22.61
C TYR A 175 -15.17 16.72 21.17
N THR A 176 -14.33 17.53 20.56
CA THR A 176 -14.50 17.98 19.18
C THR A 176 -13.40 17.39 18.31
N LEU A 177 -13.77 16.78 17.21
CA LEU A 177 -12.86 16.31 16.18
C LEU A 177 -13.05 17.12 14.89
N GLU A 178 -11.97 17.61 14.35
CA GLU A 178 -11.91 18.10 12.98
C GLU A 178 -11.70 16.90 12.03
N PRO A 179 -12.11 17.02 10.76
CA PRO A 179 -11.81 15.98 9.77
C PRO A 179 -10.33 15.62 9.74
N ILE A 180 -10.04 14.31 9.79
CA ILE A 180 -8.67 13.78 9.97
C ILE A 180 -7.68 14.26 8.89
N HIS A 181 -8.17 14.54 7.68
CA HIS A 181 -7.34 15.06 6.60
C HIS A 181 -6.87 16.51 6.82
N LYS A 182 -7.48 17.26 7.76
CA LYS A 182 -7.11 18.64 8.04
C LYS A 182 -6.00 18.75 9.08
N ASN A 183 -6.03 17.93 10.12
CA ASN A 183 -5.10 18.06 11.24
C ASN A 183 -4.53 16.72 11.74
N GLY A 184 -4.96 15.58 11.18
CA GLY A 184 -4.50 14.26 11.59
C GLY A 184 -4.94 13.82 12.98
N GLN A 185 -5.90 14.51 13.62
CA GLN A 185 -6.29 14.22 14.99
C GLN A 185 -7.23 13.03 15.08
N ALA A 186 -6.97 12.14 16.04
CA ALA A 186 -7.86 11.06 16.44
C ALA A 186 -7.92 10.98 17.97
N TYR A 187 -8.99 10.37 18.49
CA TYR A 187 -9.10 10.02 19.91
C TYR A 187 -8.99 8.51 20.09
N ARG A 188 -8.47 8.11 21.24
CA ARG A 188 -8.38 6.74 21.71
C ARG A 188 -9.17 6.57 23.00
N ILE A 189 -9.91 5.46 23.12
CA ILE A 189 -10.55 5.01 24.35
C ILE A 189 -10.01 3.62 24.63
N ASP A 190 -9.27 3.47 25.72
CA ASP A 190 -8.78 2.18 26.18
C ASP A 190 -9.92 1.34 26.74
N THR A 191 -9.85 0.02 26.60
CA THR A 191 -10.77 -0.93 27.22
C THR A 191 -10.14 -1.55 28.48
N ASP A 192 -10.87 -2.45 29.14
CA ASP A 192 -10.33 -3.24 30.27
C ASP A 192 -9.33 -4.31 29.81
N ASN A 193 -9.23 -4.58 28.51
CA ASN A 193 -8.26 -5.46 27.88
C ASN A 193 -7.10 -4.62 27.32
N GLU A 194 -5.89 -4.86 27.78
CA GLU A 194 -4.69 -4.10 27.37
C GLU A 194 -4.41 -4.17 25.87
N ASP A 195 -4.88 -5.23 25.18
CA ASP A 195 -4.70 -5.44 23.75
C ASP A 195 -5.82 -4.81 22.90
N GLU A 196 -6.81 -4.16 23.54
CA GLU A 196 -7.98 -3.62 22.83
C GLU A 196 -8.20 -2.14 23.14
N TYR A 197 -8.53 -1.38 22.11
CA TYR A 197 -8.93 0.02 22.23
C TYR A 197 -9.82 0.45 21.08
N TYR A 198 -10.53 1.55 21.27
CA TYR A 198 -11.29 2.20 20.22
C TYR A 198 -10.53 3.40 19.69
N LEU A 199 -10.47 3.55 18.36
CA LEU A 199 -10.06 4.78 17.70
C LEU A 199 -11.28 5.51 17.15
N ILE A 200 -11.32 6.83 17.35
CA ILE A 200 -12.41 7.69 16.92
C ILE A 200 -11.81 8.79 16.04
N GLU A 201 -12.28 8.86 14.82
CA GLU A 201 -11.90 9.88 13.85
C GLU A 201 -13.14 10.57 13.25
N CYS A 202 -12.93 11.73 12.61
CA CYS A 202 -13.92 12.42 11.78
C CYS A 202 -13.45 12.40 10.32
N ARG A 203 -14.33 12.08 9.40
CA ARG A 203 -14.08 12.07 7.94
C ARG A 203 -14.99 13.02 7.20
#